data_2b3c8f8f77fc307ba590f125a0d5f6a3
#
_entry.id   2b3c8f8f77fc307ba590f125a0d5f6a3
#
_cell.length_a   1.000
_cell.length_b   1.000
_cell.length_c   1.000
_cell.angle_alpha   90.00
_cell.angle_beta   90.00
_cell.angle_gamma   90.00
#
_symmetry.space_group_name_H-M   'P 1'
#
loop_
_entity.id
_entity.type
_entity.pdbx_description
1 polymer ?
#
loop_
_entity_poly.entity_id
_entity_poly.type
_entity_poly.pdbx_seq_one_letter_code
_entity_poly.pdbx_strand_id
1 'polypeptide(L)'
;MTLIELCDNCKLPKSSTLRCRMNLEQARFNMVESQIRTWEVLDQTVLDLLLTIRREEFVPEKYRDLAFADLEIPLGHAEVMLAPKMEARMIQELDVRKTDKILEVGTGSGYVTALLAKLGGQVISVERVPEFSHAAMRRLAGHGLQNVQLHSGNAAEGWPTQAPYDVILLTGSVPLLSESFQQQLAIGGRLLAVIGESPVMTAYLVTRASANAFSSVGLFETSIPPLRDVKQPERFVF
;
A
#
# COMPACT_ATOMS: atom_id res chain seq x y z
N MET A 1 -50.81 -21.58 -10.57
CA MET A 1 -49.78 -21.38 -11.63
C MET A 1 -48.48 -21.05 -10.94
N THR A 2 -47.65 -22.04 -10.75
CA THR A 2 -46.44 -22.00 -9.95
C THR A 2 -45.26 -21.60 -10.82
N LEU A 3 -44.35 -20.80 -10.28
CA LEU A 3 -43.14 -20.21 -10.89
C LEU A 3 -42.11 -21.23 -11.47
N ILE A 4 -42.49 -22.46 -11.72
CA ILE A 4 -41.64 -23.58 -12.16
C ILE A 4 -41.79 -23.87 -13.68
N GLU A 5 -42.74 -23.30 -14.39
CA GLU A 5 -43.01 -23.66 -15.80
C GLU A 5 -42.32 -22.78 -16.85
N LEU A 6 -41.41 -21.86 -16.48
CA LEU A 6 -40.76 -20.94 -17.41
C LEU A 6 -39.29 -21.29 -17.75
N CYS A 7 -38.78 -22.47 -17.35
CA CYS A 7 -37.40 -22.86 -17.56
C CYS A 7 -37.08 -23.98 -18.57
N ASP A 8 -38.13 -24.52 -19.28
CA ASP A 8 -37.94 -25.72 -20.14
C ASP A 8 -37.46 -25.48 -21.57
N ASN A 9 -37.16 -24.24 -21.95
CA ASN A 9 -36.67 -23.95 -23.32
C ASN A 9 -35.25 -23.37 -23.41
N CYS A 10 -34.47 -23.39 -22.35
CA CYS A 10 -33.06 -22.98 -22.38
C CYS A 10 -32.15 -24.21 -22.57
N LYS A 11 -31.88 -24.57 -23.84
CA LYS A 11 -30.84 -25.57 -24.18
C LYS A 11 -29.45 -24.99 -23.86
N LEU A 12 -29.10 -24.94 -22.58
CA LEU A 12 -27.73 -24.67 -22.15
C LEU A 12 -26.89 -25.97 -22.28
N PRO A 13 -25.72 -25.94 -22.89
CA PRO A 13 -24.84 -27.10 -22.98
C PRO A 13 -24.39 -27.52 -21.57
N LYS A 14 -24.57 -28.78 -21.22
CA LYS A 14 -24.29 -29.39 -19.90
C LYS A 14 -22.79 -29.47 -19.52
N SER A 15 -21.91 -28.66 -20.08
CA SER A 15 -20.50 -28.64 -19.73
C SER A 15 -19.83 -27.31 -20.10
N SER A 16 -20.29 -26.23 -19.48
CA SER A 16 -19.45 -25.05 -19.36
C SER A 16 -19.74 -24.46 -18.01
N THR A 17 -18.84 -24.62 -17.06
CA THR A 17 -18.68 -23.66 -15.99
C THR A 17 -18.49 -22.31 -16.64
N LEU A 18 -19.59 -21.60 -16.89
CA LEU A 18 -19.60 -20.16 -17.10
C LEU A 18 -19.11 -19.57 -15.78
N ARG A 19 -17.79 -19.57 -15.55
CA ARG A 19 -17.16 -18.57 -14.70
C ARG A 19 -17.57 -17.27 -15.37
N CYS A 20 -18.51 -16.54 -14.76
CA CYS A 20 -18.74 -15.17 -15.08
C CYS A 20 -17.37 -14.50 -14.97
N ARG A 21 -16.69 -14.27 -16.09
CA ARG A 21 -15.41 -13.56 -16.09
C ARG A 21 -15.75 -12.17 -15.61
N MET A 22 -15.38 -11.90 -14.37
CA MET A 22 -15.50 -10.57 -13.81
C MET A 22 -14.83 -9.60 -14.79
N ASN A 23 -15.54 -8.57 -15.23
CA ASN A 23 -14.94 -7.50 -15.99
C ASN A 23 -14.02 -6.72 -15.04
N LEU A 24 -12.73 -7.04 -15.05
CA LEU A 24 -11.73 -6.47 -14.14
C LEU A 24 -11.65 -4.94 -14.28
N GLU A 25 -11.87 -4.40 -15.47
CA GLU A 25 -11.86 -2.95 -15.70
C GLU A 25 -13.05 -2.29 -15.01
N GLN A 26 -14.24 -2.87 -15.16
CA GLN A 26 -15.43 -2.37 -14.47
C GLN A 26 -15.32 -2.51 -12.95
N ALA A 27 -14.76 -3.63 -12.46
CA ALA A 27 -14.56 -3.84 -11.03
C ALA A 27 -13.55 -2.84 -10.45
N ARG A 28 -12.46 -2.55 -11.18
CA ARG A 28 -11.48 -1.52 -10.80
C ARG A 28 -12.11 -0.13 -10.79
N PHE A 29 -12.88 0.22 -11.81
CA PHE A 29 -13.62 1.48 -11.86
C PHE A 29 -14.59 1.61 -10.67
N ASN A 30 -15.37 0.57 -10.39
CA ASN A 30 -16.28 0.57 -9.24
C ASN A 30 -15.56 0.71 -7.91
N MET A 31 -14.41 0.07 -7.73
CA MET A 31 -13.55 0.25 -6.55
C MET A 31 -13.16 1.72 -6.37
N VAL A 32 -12.69 2.38 -7.44
CA VAL A 32 -12.28 3.78 -7.37
C VAL A 32 -13.46 4.68 -7.02
N GLU A 33 -14.59 4.53 -7.72
CA GLU A 33 -15.73 5.43 -7.55
C GLU A 33 -16.52 5.19 -6.25
N SER A 34 -16.68 3.93 -5.84
CA SER A 34 -17.61 3.58 -4.75
C SER A 34 -16.91 3.29 -3.41
N GLN A 35 -15.59 3.02 -3.42
CA GLN A 35 -14.84 2.72 -2.20
C GLN A 35 -13.81 3.82 -1.92
N ILE A 36 -12.96 4.14 -2.89
CA ILE A 36 -11.80 5.02 -2.66
C ILE A 36 -12.24 6.47 -2.53
N ARG A 37 -13.09 6.98 -3.42
CA ARG A 37 -13.61 8.37 -3.33
C ARG A 37 -14.39 8.63 -2.05
N THR A 38 -15.13 7.66 -1.55
CA THR A 38 -15.90 7.77 -0.31
C THR A 38 -15.00 7.85 0.94
N TRP A 39 -13.72 7.49 0.80
CA TRP A 39 -12.69 7.61 1.82
C TRP A 39 -11.85 8.89 1.67
N GLU A 40 -12.45 9.94 1.08
CA GLU A 40 -11.84 11.25 0.89
C GLU A 40 -10.55 11.23 0.05
N VAL A 41 -10.39 10.25 -0.83
CA VAL A 41 -9.36 10.29 -1.86
C VAL A 41 -9.92 11.02 -3.07
N LEU A 42 -9.52 12.28 -3.23
CA LEU A 42 -10.07 13.21 -4.23
C LEU A 42 -9.03 13.70 -5.24
N ASP A 43 -7.74 13.43 -4.99
CA ASP A 43 -6.67 13.76 -5.93
C ASP A 43 -6.83 12.97 -7.21
N GLN A 44 -7.07 13.68 -8.33
CA GLN A 44 -7.32 13.06 -9.64
C GLN A 44 -6.10 12.28 -10.14
N THR A 45 -4.88 12.73 -9.82
CA THR A 45 -3.65 12.03 -10.18
C THR A 45 -3.58 10.65 -9.53
N VAL A 46 -3.95 10.57 -8.25
CA VAL A 46 -4.02 9.31 -7.51
C VAL A 46 -5.11 8.41 -8.07
N LEU A 47 -6.31 8.94 -8.31
CA LEU A 47 -7.43 8.17 -8.87
C LEU A 47 -7.10 7.60 -10.26
N ASP A 48 -6.52 8.41 -11.15
CA ASP A 48 -6.10 7.98 -12.48
C ASP A 48 -5.00 6.91 -12.41
N LEU A 49 -4.10 7.04 -11.44
CA LEU A 49 -3.05 6.06 -11.21
C LEU A 49 -3.61 4.70 -10.79
N LEU A 50 -4.61 4.68 -9.89
CA LEU A 50 -5.29 3.45 -9.46
C LEU A 50 -6.08 2.77 -10.59
N LEU A 51 -6.56 3.54 -11.57
CA LEU A 51 -7.17 3.00 -12.78
C LEU A 51 -6.14 2.42 -13.75
N THR A 52 -4.92 2.97 -13.76
CA THR A 52 -3.86 2.61 -14.71
C THR A 52 -3.01 1.43 -14.23
N ILE A 53 -2.62 1.43 -12.95
CA ILE A 53 -1.83 0.34 -12.36
C ILE A 53 -2.76 -0.79 -11.94
N ARG A 54 -2.62 -1.93 -12.59
CA ARG A 54 -3.49 -3.08 -12.44
C ARG A 54 -3.23 -3.81 -11.12
N ARG A 55 -3.99 -3.44 -10.08
CA ARG A 55 -3.85 -4.01 -8.73
C ARG A 55 -3.92 -5.54 -8.72
N GLU A 56 -4.76 -6.14 -9.55
CA GLU A 56 -4.94 -7.58 -9.71
C GLU A 56 -3.70 -8.32 -10.20
N GLU A 57 -2.70 -7.63 -10.75
CA GLU A 57 -1.43 -8.21 -11.15
C GLU A 57 -0.42 -8.31 -9.97
N PHE A 58 -0.70 -7.61 -8.86
CA PHE A 58 0.10 -7.63 -7.64
C PHE A 58 -0.46 -8.56 -6.56
N VAL A 59 -1.68 -9.03 -6.72
CA VAL A 59 -2.35 -9.94 -5.78
C VAL A 59 -1.91 -11.38 -6.07
N PRO A 60 -1.73 -12.26 -5.04
CA PRO A 60 -1.53 -13.67 -5.26
C PRO A 60 -2.68 -14.30 -6.05
N GLU A 61 -2.38 -15.20 -6.99
CA GLU A 61 -3.37 -15.71 -7.95
C GLU A 61 -4.64 -16.28 -7.31
N LYS A 62 -4.51 -16.99 -6.20
CA LYS A 62 -5.64 -17.55 -5.45
C LYS A 62 -6.62 -16.49 -4.88
N TYR A 63 -6.19 -15.23 -4.78
CA TYR A 63 -6.99 -14.10 -4.28
C TYR A 63 -7.28 -13.05 -5.35
N ARG A 64 -6.98 -13.33 -6.62
CA ARG A 64 -7.09 -12.37 -7.71
C ARG A 64 -8.49 -11.78 -7.86
N ASP A 65 -9.52 -12.61 -7.63
CA ASP A 65 -10.91 -12.18 -7.69
C ASP A 65 -11.29 -11.22 -6.54
N LEU A 66 -10.46 -11.10 -5.50
CA LEU A 66 -10.62 -10.18 -4.37
C LEU A 66 -9.80 -8.90 -4.52
N ALA A 67 -9.09 -8.71 -5.62
CA ALA A 67 -8.18 -7.59 -5.81
C ALA A 67 -8.82 -6.21 -5.60
N PHE A 68 -10.11 -6.09 -5.83
CA PHE A 68 -10.86 -4.84 -5.74
C PHE A 68 -11.82 -4.77 -4.53
N ALA A 69 -11.79 -5.77 -3.67
CA ALA A 69 -12.56 -5.77 -2.43
C ALA A 69 -11.89 -4.90 -1.36
N ASP A 70 -12.68 -4.26 -0.52
CA ASP A 70 -12.19 -3.43 0.59
C ASP A 70 -11.74 -4.31 1.77
N LEU A 71 -10.66 -5.03 1.56
CA LEU A 71 -10.07 -5.94 2.55
C LEU A 71 -8.55 -6.08 2.35
N GLU A 72 -7.88 -6.53 3.40
CA GLU A 72 -6.48 -6.94 3.36
C GLU A 72 -6.34 -8.32 2.71
N ILE A 73 -5.34 -8.47 1.83
CA ILE A 73 -5.11 -9.72 1.11
C ILE A 73 -3.87 -10.42 1.67
N PRO A 74 -4.00 -11.67 2.17
CA PRO A 74 -2.86 -12.43 2.69
C PRO A 74 -1.80 -12.67 1.62
N LEU A 75 -0.54 -12.29 1.92
CA LEU A 75 0.62 -12.53 1.07
C LEU A 75 1.39 -13.81 1.44
N GLY A 76 1.20 -14.31 2.64
CA GLY A 76 2.00 -15.34 3.28
C GLY A 76 2.87 -14.76 4.38
N HIS A 77 3.62 -15.60 5.10
CA HIS A 77 4.50 -15.19 6.21
C HIS A 77 3.79 -14.34 7.30
N ALA A 78 2.48 -14.47 7.43
CA ALA A 78 1.60 -13.63 8.25
C ALA A 78 1.61 -12.13 7.86
N GLU A 79 1.99 -11.81 6.62
CA GLU A 79 1.94 -10.47 6.04
C GLU A 79 0.74 -10.32 5.11
N VAL A 80 0.29 -9.08 4.91
CA VAL A 80 -0.85 -8.75 4.06
C VAL A 80 -0.53 -7.62 3.09
N MET A 81 -1.26 -7.56 2.00
CA MET A 81 -1.41 -6.37 1.16
C MET A 81 -2.56 -5.56 1.75
N LEU A 82 -2.36 -4.28 1.97
CA LEU A 82 -3.36 -3.40 2.59
C LEU A 82 -4.62 -3.28 1.73
N ALA A 83 -5.73 -2.88 2.35
CA ALA A 83 -6.97 -2.58 1.63
C ALA A 83 -6.77 -1.44 0.63
N PRO A 84 -7.43 -1.46 -0.55
CA PRO A 84 -7.21 -0.47 -1.62
C PRO A 84 -7.39 0.98 -1.17
N LYS A 85 -8.40 1.24 -0.34
CA LYS A 85 -8.68 2.58 0.21
C LYS A 85 -7.53 3.10 1.07
N MET A 86 -6.87 2.20 1.82
CA MET A 86 -5.76 2.53 2.70
C MET A 86 -4.53 2.92 1.89
N GLU A 87 -4.18 2.10 0.89
CA GLU A 87 -3.07 2.38 -0.03
C GLU A 87 -3.28 3.72 -0.75
N ALA A 88 -4.49 3.97 -1.25
CA ALA A 88 -4.84 5.20 -1.96
C ALA A 88 -4.75 6.44 -1.05
N ARG A 89 -5.30 6.34 0.18
CA ARG A 89 -5.27 7.46 1.14
C ARG A 89 -3.84 7.80 1.54
N MET A 90 -3.01 6.81 1.86
CA MET A 90 -1.61 7.04 2.20
C MET A 90 -0.83 7.72 1.08
N ILE A 91 -1.05 7.31 -0.17
CA ILE A 91 -0.42 7.93 -1.35
C ILE A 91 -0.85 9.37 -1.53
N GLN A 92 -2.15 9.68 -1.37
CA GLN A 92 -2.65 11.06 -1.47
C GLN A 92 -2.02 11.98 -0.43
N GLU A 93 -1.99 11.56 0.84
CA GLU A 93 -1.48 12.38 1.94
C GLU A 93 0.03 12.68 1.82
N LEU A 94 0.74 11.86 1.08
CA LEU A 94 2.16 12.07 0.82
C LEU A 94 2.45 13.17 -0.22
N ASP A 95 1.50 13.57 -1.07
CA ASP A 95 1.69 14.59 -2.13
C ASP A 95 3.02 14.38 -2.88
N VAL A 96 3.23 13.19 -3.44
CA VAL A 96 4.49 12.77 -4.05
C VAL A 96 4.77 13.55 -5.33
N ARG A 97 5.99 14.08 -5.46
CA ARG A 97 6.45 14.88 -6.61
C ARG A 97 7.42 14.09 -7.47
N LYS A 98 7.47 14.42 -8.75
CA LYS A 98 8.35 13.78 -9.75
C LYS A 98 9.85 13.82 -9.44
N THR A 99 10.27 14.73 -8.58
CA THR A 99 11.66 14.87 -8.15
C THR A 99 11.99 14.13 -6.87
N ASP A 100 10.97 13.62 -6.16
CA ASP A 100 11.14 13.07 -4.83
C ASP A 100 11.93 11.75 -4.85
N LYS A 101 12.84 11.64 -3.91
CA LYS A 101 13.53 10.41 -3.52
C LYS A 101 12.77 9.79 -2.35
N ILE A 102 12.26 8.60 -2.55
CA ILE A 102 11.30 7.96 -1.68
C ILE A 102 11.91 6.72 -1.01
N LEU A 103 11.72 6.60 0.29
CA LEU A 103 11.91 5.34 1.03
C LEU A 103 10.54 4.72 1.31
N GLU A 104 10.35 3.48 0.89
CA GLU A 104 9.24 2.62 1.29
C GLU A 104 9.76 1.52 2.22
N VAL A 105 9.14 1.36 3.38
CA VAL A 105 9.44 0.29 4.33
C VAL A 105 8.31 -0.73 4.29
N GLY A 106 8.60 -1.91 3.75
CA GLY A 106 7.65 -2.98 3.50
C GLY A 106 7.15 -2.99 2.05
N THR A 107 7.89 -3.63 1.14
CA THR A 107 7.52 -3.78 -0.28
C THR A 107 6.27 -4.64 -0.46
N GLY A 108 6.18 -5.73 0.28
CA GLY A 108 5.09 -6.71 0.23
C GLY A 108 4.80 -7.20 -1.19
N SER A 109 3.61 -6.87 -1.70
CA SER A 109 3.20 -7.22 -3.06
C SER A 109 3.93 -6.44 -4.16
N GLY A 110 4.49 -5.28 -3.85
CA GLY A 110 5.08 -4.31 -4.78
C GLY A 110 4.06 -3.33 -5.40
N TYR A 111 2.79 -3.37 -4.98
CA TYR A 111 1.77 -2.49 -5.56
C TYR A 111 1.96 -1.03 -5.16
N VAL A 112 2.14 -0.75 -3.86
CA VAL A 112 2.44 0.59 -3.37
C VAL A 112 3.75 1.11 -3.95
N THR A 113 4.78 0.24 -4.05
CA THR A 113 6.03 0.56 -4.75
C THR A 113 5.78 1.03 -6.19
N ALA A 114 4.87 0.36 -6.92
CA ALA A 114 4.53 0.73 -8.31
C ALA A 114 3.83 2.09 -8.38
N LEU A 115 2.92 2.38 -7.43
CA LEU A 115 2.25 3.68 -7.33
C LEU A 115 3.28 4.79 -7.06
N LEU A 116 4.15 4.60 -6.08
CA LEU A 116 5.22 5.54 -5.73
C LEU A 116 6.17 5.78 -6.90
N ALA A 117 6.55 4.72 -7.63
CA ALA A 117 7.44 4.82 -8.78
C ALA A 117 6.84 5.61 -9.95
N LYS A 118 5.51 5.55 -10.14
CA LYS A 118 4.82 6.37 -11.15
C LYS A 118 4.72 7.84 -10.75
N LEU A 119 4.67 8.14 -9.47
CA LEU A 119 4.56 9.51 -8.95
C LEU A 119 5.92 10.17 -8.73
N GLY A 120 6.88 9.44 -8.16
CA GLY A 120 8.17 9.95 -7.73
C GLY A 120 9.31 9.87 -8.75
N GLY A 121 10.46 10.40 -8.36
CA GLY A 121 11.70 10.35 -9.13
C GLY A 121 12.48 9.05 -8.94
N GLN A 122 12.68 8.64 -7.70
CA GLN A 122 13.37 7.41 -7.32
C GLN A 122 12.71 6.76 -6.11
N VAL A 123 12.50 5.46 -6.15
CA VAL A 123 11.97 4.67 -5.03
C VAL A 123 13.02 3.69 -4.55
N ILE A 124 13.33 3.77 -3.28
CA ILE A 124 14.08 2.78 -2.53
C ILE A 124 13.05 2.02 -1.67
N SER A 125 12.83 0.75 -1.96
CA SER A 125 11.88 -0.07 -1.21
C SER A 125 12.61 -1.20 -0.52
N VAL A 126 12.39 -1.34 0.79
CA VAL A 126 13.08 -2.32 1.63
C VAL A 126 12.09 -3.36 2.11
N GLU A 127 12.41 -4.62 1.85
CA GLU A 127 11.57 -5.76 2.21
C GLU A 127 12.36 -6.75 3.07
N ARG A 128 11.73 -7.18 4.16
CA ARG A 128 12.34 -8.16 5.06
C ARG A 128 12.27 -9.59 4.55
N VAL A 129 11.18 -9.94 3.84
CA VAL A 129 10.94 -11.28 3.30
C VAL A 129 11.50 -11.37 1.89
N PRO A 130 12.61 -12.10 1.65
CA PRO A 130 13.27 -12.12 0.34
C PRO A 130 12.37 -12.59 -0.81
N GLU A 131 11.44 -13.50 -0.52
CA GLU A 131 10.49 -14.03 -1.50
C GLU A 131 9.57 -12.93 -2.03
N PHE A 132 9.14 -11.98 -1.18
CA PHE A 132 8.34 -10.83 -1.59
C PHE A 132 9.15 -9.88 -2.45
N SER A 133 10.40 -9.57 -2.06
CA SER A 133 11.30 -8.74 -2.84
C SER A 133 11.50 -9.29 -4.26
N HIS A 134 11.77 -10.60 -4.39
CA HIS A 134 11.92 -11.26 -5.69
C HIS A 134 10.62 -11.25 -6.52
N ALA A 135 9.47 -11.47 -5.87
CA ALA A 135 8.18 -11.44 -6.56
C ALA A 135 7.82 -10.03 -7.03
N ALA A 136 8.03 -9.03 -6.18
CA ALA A 136 7.82 -7.62 -6.51
C ALA A 136 8.72 -7.17 -7.67
N MET A 137 10.00 -7.53 -7.64
CA MET A 137 10.94 -7.20 -8.73
C MET A 137 10.42 -7.63 -10.09
N ARG A 138 9.92 -8.88 -10.22
CA ARG A 138 9.36 -9.39 -11.48
C ARG A 138 8.13 -8.60 -11.93
N ARG A 139 7.22 -8.27 -10.99
CA ARG A 139 6.00 -7.50 -11.29
C ARG A 139 6.34 -6.08 -11.74
N LEU A 140 7.21 -5.39 -11.01
CA LEU A 140 7.64 -4.03 -11.31
C LEU A 140 8.35 -3.94 -12.67
N ALA A 141 9.21 -4.91 -12.99
CA ALA A 141 9.85 -5.01 -14.31
C ALA A 141 8.81 -5.19 -15.43
N GLY A 142 7.78 -6.00 -15.21
CA GLY A 142 6.66 -6.19 -16.15
C GLY A 142 5.88 -4.91 -16.42
N HIS A 143 5.85 -3.97 -15.47
CA HIS A 143 5.24 -2.63 -15.63
C HIS A 143 6.21 -1.56 -16.16
N GLY A 144 7.45 -1.93 -16.54
CA GLY A 144 8.45 -1.02 -17.09
C GLY A 144 8.94 0.03 -16.09
N LEU A 145 8.89 -0.25 -14.79
CA LEU A 145 9.34 0.65 -13.72
C LEU A 145 10.85 0.48 -13.51
N GLN A 146 11.64 1.46 -13.94
CA GLN A 146 13.10 1.43 -13.89
C GLN A 146 13.71 2.28 -12.77
N ASN A 147 12.89 3.12 -12.12
CA ASN A 147 13.29 4.03 -11.05
C ASN A 147 13.11 3.44 -9.66
N VAL A 148 13.06 2.11 -9.54
CA VAL A 148 12.90 1.38 -8.28
C VAL A 148 14.17 0.61 -7.94
N GLN A 149 14.62 0.74 -6.70
CA GLN A 149 15.68 -0.09 -6.11
C GLN A 149 15.07 -0.91 -4.97
N LEU A 150 15.04 -2.23 -5.14
CA LEU A 150 14.58 -3.15 -4.09
C LEU A 150 15.77 -3.65 -3.27
N HIS A 151 15.64 -3.56 -1.96
CA HIS A 151 16.61 -4.07 -1.00
C HIS A 151 15.95 -5.11 -0.08
N SER A 152 16.64 -6.22 0.15
CA SER A 152 16.23 -7.18 1.18
C SER A 152 16.95 -6.84 2.48
N GLY A 153 16.20 -6.60 3.55
CA GLY A 153 16.78 -6.23 4.85
C GLY A 153 15.75 -5.78 5.87
N ASN A 154 16.25 -5.45 7.06
CA ASN A 154 15.44 -4.88 8.13
C ASN A 154 15.53 -3.36 8.09
N ALA A 155 14.41 -2.69 7.85
CA ALA A 155 14.30 -1.23 7.87
C ALA A 155 13.44 -0.71 9.04
N ALA A 156 13.38 -1.43 10.15
CA ALA A 156 12.65 -1.00 11.36
C ALA A 156 13.15 0.34 11.95
N GLU A 157 14.38 0.74 11.61
CA GLU A 157 14.98 2.04 11.95
C GLU A 157 15.28 2.88 10.69
N GLY A 158 14.63 2.60 9.59
CA GLY A 158 14.85 3.24 8.30
C GLY A 158 16.00 2.61 7.48
N TRP A 159 16.48 3.35 6.48
CA TRP A 159 17.52 2.89 5.56
C TRP A 159 18.58 3.99 5.35
N PRO A 160 19.46 4.21 6.33
CA PRO A 160 20.36 5.38 6.36
C PRO A 160 21.38 5.43 5.23
N THR A 161 21.73 4.28 4.63
CA THR A 161 22.76 4.21 3.56
C THR A 161 22.42 5.04 2.32
N GLN A 162 21.17 5.36 2.12
CA GLN A 162 20.70 6.16 0.99
C GLN A 162 19.99 7.46 1.41
N ALA A 163 19.97 7.80 2.70
CA ALA A 163 19.43 9.07 3.17
C ALA A 163 20.19 10.29 2.58
N PRO A 164 19.60 11.48 2.53
CA PRO A 164 18.25 11.80 2.97
C PRO A 164 17.18 11.45 1.93
N TYR A 165 15.90 11.40 2.39
CA TYR A 165 14.72 11.14 1.58
C TYR A 165 13.76 12.32 1.62
N ASP A 166 13.13 12.62 0.48
CA ASP A 166 12.07 13.61 0.40
C ASP A 166 10.75 13.06 0.94
N VAL A 167 10.56 11.73 0.79
CA VAL A 167 9.37 11.01 1.26
C VAL A 167 9.80 9.72 1.95
N ILE A 168 9.17 9.43 3.09
CA ILE A 168 9.24 8.10 3.74
C ILE A 168 7.82 7.59 3.95
N LEU A 169 7.56 6.36 3.54
CA LEU A 169 6.30 5.65 3.78
C LEU A 169 6.55 4.36 4.53
N LEU A 170 5.89 4.19 5.67
CA LEU A 170 5.80 2.93 6.38
C LEU A 170 4.48 2.23 5.98
N THR A 171 4.56 1.07 5.36
CA THR A 171 3.37 0.31 4.90
C THR A 171 2.76 -0.60 5.96
N GLY A 172 3.28 -0.56 7.18
CA GLY A 172 2.71 -1.18 8.38
C GLY A 172 2.77 -0.24 9.56
N SER A 173 2.02 -0.53 10.61
CA SER A 173 1.99 0.31 11.80
C SER A 173 3.25 0.15 12.67
N VAL A 174 3.51 1.15 13.49
CA VAL A 174 4.55 1.14 14.52
C VAL A 174 3.95 1.58 15.85
N PRO A 175 4.24 0.91 16.96
CA PRO A 175 3.77 1.37 18.26
C PRO A 175 4.34 2.74 18.65
N LEU A 176 5.60 2.99 18.28
CA LEU A 176 6.32 4.24 18.45
C LEU A 176 7.12 4.54 17.18
N LEU A 177 7.03 5.79 16.71
CA LEU A 177 7.86 6.23 15.59
C LEU A 177 9.29 6.49 16.08
N SER A 178 10.25 5.77 15.55
CA SER A 178 11.67 6.00 15.85
C SER A 178 12.14 7.34 15.31
N GLU A 179 12.92 8.08 16.11
CA GLU A 179 13.56 9.32 15.67
C GLU A 179 14.51 9.11 14.47
N SER A 180 15.04 7.90 14.32
CA SER A 180 15.89 7.52 13.20
C SER A 180 15.22 7.78 11.84
N PHE A 181 13.92 7.52 11.71
CA PHE A 181 13.18 7.84 10.48
C PHE A 181 13.14 9.34 10.21
N GLN A 182 12.88 10.15 11.26
CA GLN A 182 12.79 11.60 11.13
C GLN A 182 14.14 12.22 10.70
N GLN A 183 15.23 11.70 11.24
CA GLN A 183 16.58 12.16 10.90
C GLN A 183 16.98 11.83 9.45
N GLN A 184 16.39 10.82 8.85
CA GLN A 184 16.62 10.44 7.46
C GLN A 184 15.79 11.25 6.45
N LEU A 185 14.87 12.13 6.90
CA LEU A 185 14.18 13.07 6.01
C LEU A 185 15.10 14.19 5.54
N ALA A 186 14.95 14.60 4.30
CA ALA A 186 15.46 15.88 3.82
C ALA A 186 14.72 17.03 4.53
N ILE A 187 15.32 18.24 4.55
CA ILE A 187 14.58 19.44 5.01
C ILE A 187 13.45 19.70 4.01
N GLY A 188 12.23 19.87 4.51
CA GLY A 188 11.01 19.92 3.71
C GLY A 188 10.45 18.54 3.33
N GLY A 189 11.16 17.47 3.68
CA GLY A 189 10.70 16.08 3.48
C GLY A 189 9.58 15.70 4.45
N ARG A 190 8.83 14.66 4.08
CA ARG A 190 7.65 14.19 4.79
C ARG A 190 7.63 12.68 4.95
N LEU A 191 7.11 12.23 6.09
CA LEU A 191 6.98 10.83 6.45
C LEU A 191 5.53 10.54 6.81
N LEU A 192 4.99 9.47 6.27
CA LEU A 192 3.68 8.94 6.67
C LEU A 192 3.87 7.62 7.38
N ALA A 193 3.32 7.54 8.58
CA ALA A 193 3.29 6.32 9.40
C ALA A 193 1.97 6.21 10.14
N VAL A 194 1.51 4.97 10.32
CA VAL A 194 0.41 4.66 11.23
C VAL A 194 1.01 4.30 12.58
N ILE A 195 0.68 5.08 13.61
CA ILE A 195 1.29 4.99 14.94
C ILE A 195 0.24 4.57 15.96
N GLY A 196 0.59 3.65 16.83
CA GLY A 196 -0.25 3.12 17.90
C GLY A 196 -0.29 1.60 17.92
N GLU A 197 -1.08 1.06 18.82
CA GLU A 197 -1.37 -0.38 18.96
C GLU A 197 -2.87 -0.62 18.76
N SER A 198 -3.20 -1.76 18.11
CA SER A 198 -4.61 -2.14 17.88
C SER A 198 -5.38 -2.16 19.22
N PRO A 199 -6.62 -1.64 19.24
CA PRO A 199 -7.43 -1.20 18.11
C PRO A 199 -7.30 0.29 17.78
N VAL A 200 -6.48 1.06 18.49
CA VAL A 200 -6.41 2.53 18.36
C VAL A 200 -5.08 2.94 17.76
N MET A 201 -5.11 3.26 16.47
CA MET A 201 -3.95 3.75 15.73
C MET A 201 -4.35 4.99 14.94
N THR A 202 -3.40 5.89 14.70
CA THR A 202 -3.61 7.10 13.90
C THR A 202 -2.54 7.19 12.83
N ALA A 203 -2.94 7.52 11.61
CA ALA A 203 -2.02 7.89 10.55
C ALA A 203 -1.50 9.31 10.79
N TYR A 204 -0.19 9.48 10.82
CA TYR A 204 0.49 10.76 11.01
C TYR A 204 1.30 11.14 9.79
N LEU A 205 1.22 12.41 9.42
CA LEU A 205 2.17 13.04 8.51
C LEU A 205 3.17 13.85 9.33
N VAL A 206 4.43 13.45 9.28
CA VAL A 206 5.55 14.13 9.91
C VAL A 206 6.33 14.88 8.85
N THR A 207 6.58 16.17 9.05
CA THR A 207 7.35 17.02 8.13
C THR A 207 8.60 17.55 8.84
N ARG A 208 9.75 17.47 8.18
CA ARG A 208 10.99 18.09 8.68
C ARG A 208 11.04 19.55 8.25
N ALA A 209 10.74 20.48 9.14
CA ALA A 209 10.72 21.91 8.85
C ALA A 209 12.11 22.55 8.80
N SER A 210 13.06 22.03 9.60
CA SER A 210 14.47 22.47 9.61
C SER A 210 15.39 21.33 10.09
N ALA A 211 16.66 21.63 10.29
CA ALA A 211 17.64 20.63 10.75
C ALA A 211 17.19 19.88 12.02
N ASN A 212 16.55 20.60 12.97
CA ASN A 212 16.17 20.09 14.28
C ASN A 212 14.67 20.31 14.61
N ALA A 213 13.86 20.72 13.63
CA ALA A 213 12.43 20.96 13.86
C ALA A 213 11.57 20.06 12.98
N PHE A 214 10.63 19.38 13.63
CA PHE A 214 9.66 18.49 13.01
C PHE A 214 8.27 18.92 13.42
N SER A 215 7.31 18.84 12.50
CA SER A 215 5.88 18.96 12.78
C SER A 215 5.21 17.62 12.54
N SER A 216 4.16 17.32 13.31
CA SER A 216 3.39 16.10 13.15
C SER A 216 1.91 16.43 13.18
N VAL A 217 1.16 15.93 12.21
CA VAL A 217 -0.28 16.12 12.07
C VAL A 217 -0.96 14.75 12.02
N GLY A 218 -1.92 14.50 12.91
CA GLY A 218 -2.79 13.35 12.82
C GLY A 218 -3.81 13.54 11.69
N LEU A 219 -3.87 12.57 10.79
CA LEU A 219 -4.70 12.64 9.59
C LEU A 219 -6.05 11.94 9.78
N PHE A 220 -6.01 10.66 10.16
CA PHE A 220 -7.19 9.83 10.35
C PHE A 220 -6.88 8.63 11.24
N GLU A 221 -7.91 8.11 11.91
CA GLU A 221 -7.83 6.89 12.70
C GLU A 221 -7.95 5.66 11.81
N THR A 222 -7.17 4.62 12.13
CA THR A 222 -7.16 3.36 11.39
C THR A 222 -6.57 2.24 12.23
N SER A 223 -6.56 1.02 11.70
CA SER A 223 -5.83 -0.11 12.27
C SER A 223 -5.27 -0.95 11.13
N ILE A 224 -3.95 -1.07 11.05
CA ILE A 224 -3.25 -1.91 10.07
C ILE A 224 -2.24 -2.82 10.78
N PRO A 225 -1.82 -3.94 10.17
CA PRO A 225 -0.82 -4.82 10.76
C PRO A 225 0.49 -4.11 11.05
N PRO A 226 1.19 -4.47 12.15
CA PRO A 226 2.44 -3.84 12.53
C PRO A 226 3.61 -4.30 11.64
N LEU A 227 4.55 -3.39 11.42
CA LEU A 227 5.88 -3.76 10.94
C LEU A 227 6.59 -4.63 11.98
N ARG A 228 7.44 -5.54 11.52
CA ARG A 228 8.22 -6.39 12.42
C ARG A 228 9.49 -5.70 12.90
N ASP A 229 9.98 -6.16 14.04
CA ASP A 229 11.23 -5.72 14.68
C ASP A 229 11.30 -4.22 14.98
N VAL A 230 10.16 -3.53 14.99
CA VAL A 230 10.08 -2.12 15.36
C VAL A 230 10.16 -1.95 16.88
N LYS A 231 10.59 -0.76 17.31
CA LYS A 231 10.70 -0.39 18.72
C LYS A 231 9.37 -0.59 19.44
N GLN A 232 9.41 -1.29 20.55
CA GLN A 232 8.25 -1.50 21.42
C GLN A 232 8.26 -0.49 22.57
N PRO A 233 7.08 -0.02 23.03
CA PRO A 233 6.99 0.79 24.24
C PRO A 233 7.45 0.00 25.45
N GLU A 234 8.07 0.69 26.39
CA GLU A 234 8.38 0.10 27.69
C GLU A 234 7.08 -0.25 28.41
N ARG A 235 6.90 -1.51 28.74
CA ARG A 235 5.73 -1.97 29.52
C ARG A 235 6.13 -2.09 30.96
N PHE A 236 5.39 -1.43 31.85
CA PHE A 236 5.55 -1.66 33.28
C PHE A 236 5.13 -3.09 33.61
N VAL A 237 6.03 -3.84 34.23
CA VAL A 237 5.73 -5.14 34.82
C VAL A 237 5.55 -4.89 36.31
N PHE A 238 4.33 -5.14 36.80
CA PHE A 238 4.02 -5.07 38.27
C PHE A 238 4.42 -6.37 38.96
#